data_01b8fb5d2199d4f6168292388d3b4ba2
#
_entry.id   01b8fb5d2199d4f6168292388d3b4ba2
#
_cell.length_a   1.000
_cell.length_b   1.000
_cell.length_c   1.000
_cell.angle_alpha   90.00
_cell.angle_beta   90.00
_cell.angle_gamma   90.00
#
_symmetry.space_group_name_H-M   'P 1'
#
loop_
_entity.id
_entity.type
_entity.pdbx_description
1 polymer ?
#
loop_
_entity_poly.entity_id
_entity_poly.type
_entity_poly.pdbx_seq_one_letter_code
_entity_poly.pdbx_strand_id
1 'polypeptide(L)'
;MPTPNSVVGPYFDELVVGQVFDSAPRMTLTEGAAALHQAILGDRLRLALDVELAEAVTGTPGLPAHPGLVTDVAIGQSTLVTGRVKANLFYRGLVFHSYPKLGDTLSTTTRVVGLRQNAVREGRAPTGLAALRMTTTDQHGRLVLDFHRCAMLPMAPGVVDTGHHDDLTTIGADEVSTDPAGSWDGAAFRARVPGPHFASELAGHRYRSSADVVSSAPELARLSLNIAATHHDWRVGGRRLVYGGHTIGLALAQATRVLPNLATVMGWQSCDHTGPVYEGDTVYSDLHIERVSPLPAGGGVLDLRSLVFAVGAEGGDDRQVLDWRFSALMF
;
A
#
# COMPACT_ATOMS: atom_id res chain seq x y z
N MET A 1 24.23 -34.38 1.75
CA MET A 1 22.86 -34.26 2.24
C MET A 1 22.03 -33.56 1.14
N PRO A 2 20.81 -34.00 0.82
CA PRO A 2 20.01 -33.29 -0.14
C PRO A 2 19.75 -31.87 0.38
N THR A 3 19.85 -30.87 -0.51
CA THR A 3 19.56 -29.47 -0.18
C THR A 3 18.11 -29.37 0.28
N PRO A 4 17.80 -28.75 1.43
CA PRO A 4 16.41 -28.61 1.86
C PRO A 4 15.57 -27.91 0.80
N ASN A 5 14.37 -28.40 0.52
CA ASN A 5 13.44 -27.71 -0.36
C ASN A 5 13.11 -26.32 0.22
N SER A 6 13.39 -25.27 -0.53
CA SER A 6 13.09 -23.88 -0.12
C SER A 6 11.68 -23.52 -0.56
N VAL A 7 10.80 -23.21 0.39
CA VAL A 7 9.42 -22.76 0.14
C VAL A 7 9.37 -21.22 0.09
N VAL A 8 10.03 -20.59 -0.91
CA VAL A 8 10.15 -19.11 -0.98
C VAL A 8 9.35 -18.54 -2.17
N GLY A 9 8.39 -19.30 -2.72
CA GLY A 9 7.62 -18.89 -3.90
C GLY A 9 8.36 -19.14 -5.22
N PRO A 10 7.68 -18.90 -6.37
CA PRO A 10 8.21 -19.20 -7.69
C PRO A 10 9.34 -18.25 -8.12
N TYR A 11 10.13 -18.73 -9.08
CA TYR A 11 10.96 -17.87 -9.93
C TYR A 11 10.10 -17.23 -11.03
N PHE A 12 10.63 -16.21 -11.70
CA PHE A 12 9.92 -15.52 -12.78
C PHE A 12 9.53 -16.44 -13.93
N ASP A 13 10.44 -17.31 -14.35
CA ASP A 13 10.28 -18.28 -15.44
C ASP A 13 9.28 -19.41 -15.14
N GLU A 14 8.86 -19.57 -13.90
CA GLU A 14 7.84 -20.53 -13.48
C GLU A 14 6.41 -19.94 -13.53
N LEU A 15 6.27 -18.64 -13.82
CA LEU A 15 4.98 -17.95 -13.87
C LEU A 15 4.34 -18.05 -15.26
N VAL A 16 3.02 -18.12 -15.26
CA VAL A 16 2.19 -18.10 -16.47
C VAL A 16 1.08 -17.07 -16.33
N VAL A 17 0.81 -16.30 -17.39
CA VAL A 17 -0.30 -15.33 -17.43
C VAL A 17 -1.62 -16.09 -17.20
N GLY A 18 -2.45 -15.55 -16.32
CA GLY A 18 -3.69 -16.19 -15.87
C GLY A 18 -3.54 -17.07 -14.63
N GLN A 19 -2.33 -17.43 -14.22
CA GLN A 19 -2.09 -18.21 -13.00
C GLN A 19 -2.64 -17.49 -11.78
N VAL A 20 -3.24 -18.24 -10.84
CA VAL A 20 -3.92 -17.75 -9.64
C VAL A 20 -3.25 -18.28 -8.39
N PHE A 21 -3.10 -17.41 -7.39
CA PHE A 21 -2.60 -17.72 -6.05
C PHE A 21 -3.63 -17.22 -5.04
N ASP A 22 -4.26 -18.12 -4.30
CA ASP A 22 -5.35 -17.83 -3.36
C ASP A 22 -5.24 -18.62 -2.04
N SER A 23 -4.12 -19.31 -1.84
CA SER A 23 -3.91 -20.19 -0.68
C SER A 23 -3.26 -19.49 0.52
N ALA A 24 -3.11 -18.16 0.51
CA ALA A 24 -2.64 -17.43 1.67
C ALA A 24 -3.63 -17.57 2.85
N PRO A 25 -3.14 -17.63 4.09
CA PRO A 25 -4.03 -17.63 5.25
C PRO A 25 -4.96 -16.43 5.22
N ARG A 26 -6.26 -16.66 5.46
CA ARG A 26 -7.21 -15.57 5.72
C ARG A 26 -6.83 -14.88 7.02
N MET A 27 -7.04 -13.55 7.09
CA MET A 27 -6.67 -12.80 8.28
C MET A 27 -7.83 -11.97 8.81
N THR A 28 -8.20 -12.19 10.07
CA THR A 28 -9.14 -11.33 10.78
C THR A 28 -8.44 -10.05 11.23
N LEU A 29 -9.05 -8.90 10.92
CA LEU A 29 -8.58 -7.58 11.34
C LEU A 29 -8.94 -7.38 12.82
N THR A 30 -8.06 -7.82 13.71
CA THR A 30 -8.28 -7.73 15.16
C THR A 30 -7.91 -6.36 15.71
N GLU A 31 -8.46 -6.00 16.87
CA GLU A 31 -8.05 -4.80 17.62
C GLU A 31 -6.54 -4.81 17.93
N GLY A 32 -5.99 -5.99 18.26
CA GLY A 32 -4.55 -6.14 18.48
C GLY A 32 -3.71 -5.84 17.24
N ALA A 33 -4.16 -6.30 16.06
CA ALA A 33 -3.50 -5.98 14.79
C ALA A 33 -3.58 -4.48 14.48
N ALA A 34 -4.74 -3.86 14.69
CA ALA A 34 -4.92 -2.42 14.51
C ALA A 34 -4.05 -1.59 15.46
N ALA A 35 -3.98 -1.97 16.73
CA ALA A 35 -3.14 -1.29 17.73
C ALA A 35 -1.64 -1.40 17.39
N LEU A 36 -1.18 -2.57 16.95
CA LEU A 36 0.21 -2.76 16.54
C LEU A 36 0.53 -1.96 15.26
N HIS A 37 -0.33 -1.99 14.26
CA HIS A 37 -0.18 -1.19 13.04
C HIS A 37 -0.09 0.30 13.36
N GLN A 38 -0.99 0.80 14.20
CA GLN A 38 -1.00 2.19 14.65
C GLN A 38 0.28 2.55 15.44
N ALA A 39 0.75 1.67 16.34
CA ALA A 39 1.97 1.89 17.12
C ALA A 39 3.24 1.95 16.26
N ILE A 40 3.29 1.21 15.14
CA ILE A 40 4.43 1.23 14.21
C ILE A 40 4.41 2.49 13.34
N LEU A 41 3.26 2.89 12.81
CA LEU A 41 3.13 3.93 11.80
C LEU A 41 2.73 5.30 12.36
N GLY A 42 2.05 5.34 13.51
CA GLY A 42 1.66 6.60 14.17
C GLY A 42 0.58 7.39 13.42
N ASP A 43 -0.21 6.74 12.57
CA ASP A 43 -1.26 7.39 11.78
C ASP A 43 -2.36 7.99 12.67
N ARG A 44 -3.01 9.05 12.19
CA ARG A 44 -3.98 9.85 12.94
C ARG A 44 -5.36 9.92 12.28
N LEU A 45 -5.69 9.00 11.38
CA LEU A 45 -7.02 8.88 10.79
C LEU A 45 -8.07 8.64 11.89
N ARG A 46 -8.88 9.67 12.15
CA ARG A 46 -9.80 9.72 13.31
C ARG A 46 -10.83 8.60 13.30
N LEU A 47 -11.39 8.26 12.13
CA LEU A 47 -12.42 7.22 12.02
C LEU A 47 -11.89 5.80 12.29
N ALA A 48 -10.57 5.60 12.26
CA ALA A 48 -9.93 4.34 12.63
C ALA A 48 -9.50 4.30 14.11
N LEU A 49 -9.63 5.42 14.84
CA LEU A 49 -9.17 5.57 16.23
C LEU A 49 -10.29 5.83 17.23
N ASP A 50 -11.39 6.46 16.81
CA ASP A 50 -12.47 6.92 17.66
C ASP A 50 -13.78 6.21 17.28
N VAL A 51 -14.22 5.29 18.13
CA VAL A 51 -15.41 4.46 17.86
C VAL A 51 -16.69 5.29 17.87
N GLU A 52 -16.82 6.26 18.78
CA GLU A 52 -18.03 7.08 18.88
C GLU A 52 -18.18 7.99 17.65
N LEU A 53 -17.07 8.57 17.18
CA LEU A 53 -17.04 9.33 15.94
C LEU A 53 -17.33 8.44 14.74
N ALA A 54 -16.72 7.27 14.66
CA ALA A 54 -16.90 6.33 13.55
C ALA A 54 -18.34 5.87 13.42
N GLU A 55 -18.99 5.48 14.52
CA GLU A 55 -20.39 5.07 14.54
C GLU A 55 -21.33 6.22 14.15
N ALA A 56 -21.07 7.42 14.65
CA ALA A 56 -21.86 8.60 14.30
C ALA A 56 -21.77 8.97 12.81
N VAL A 57 -20.60 8.74 12.18
CA VAL A 57 -20.32 9.08 10.78
C VAL A 57 -20.76 7.96 9.84
N THR A 58 -20.45 6.70 10.16
CA THR A 58 -20.75 5.56 9.27
C THR A 58 -22.18 5.05 9.42
N GLY A 59 -22.87 5.42 10.51
CA GLY A 59 -24.21 4.93 10.82
C GLY A 59 -24.24 3.44 11.22
N THR A 60 -23.09 2.84 11.51
CA THR A 60 -22.99 1.39 11.79
C THR A 60 -22.04 1.12 12.93
N PRO A 61 -22.34 0.15 13.85
CA PRO A 61 -21.50 -0.15 15.02
C PRO A 61 -20.06 -0.56 14.65
N GLY A 62 -19.11 -0.16 15.49
CA GLY A 62 -17.71 -0.57 15.44
C GLY A 62 -16.81 0.29 14.55
N LEU A 63 -15.49 0.10 14.70
CA LEU A 63 -14.48 0.85 13.97
C LEU A 63 -14.29 0.31 12.54
N PRO A 64 -14.28 1.14 11.49
CA PRO A 64 -13.70 0.76 10.23
C PRO A 64 -12.20 0.48 10.43
N ALA A 65 -11.71 -0.57 9.79
CA ALA A 65 -10.30 -0.87 9.81
C ALA A 65 -9.52 0.23 9.07
N HIS A 66 -8.36 0.58 9.60
CA HIS A 66 -7.48 1.56 8.97
C HIS A 66 -7.14 1.14 7.52
N PRO A 67 -7.31 2.01 6.49
CA PRO A 67 -7.10 1.64 5.09
C PRO A 67 -5.68 1.12 4.81
N GLY A 68 -4.67 1.65 5.52
CA GLY A 68 -3.30 1.13 5.46
C GLY A 68 -3.18 -0.32 5.96
N LEU A 69 -3.85 -0.69 7.05
CA LEU A 69 -3.87 -2.07 7.54
C LEU A 69 -4.52 -3.01 6.52
N VAL A 70 -5.62 -2.58 5.91
CA VAL A 70 -6.32 -3.36 4.88
C VAL A 70 -5.42 -3.60 3.66
N THR A 71 -4.75 -2.55 3.17
CA THR A 71 -3.82 -2.67 2.04
C THR A 71 -2.60 -3.50 2.38
N ASP A 72 -2.05 -3.36 3.58
CA ASP A 72 -0.88 -4.13 4.03
C ASP A 72 -1.19 -5.62 4.10
N VAL A 73 -2.36 -6.01 4.63
CA VAL A 73 -2.80 -7.42 4.65
C VAL A 73 -2.99 -7.96 3.23
N ALA A 74 -3.64 -7.20 2.34
CA ALA A 74 -3.84 -7.61 0.95
C ALA A 74 -2.50 -7.82 0.21
N ILE A 75 -1.55 -6.91 0.39
CA ILE A 75 -0.21 -7.01 -0.18
C ILE A 75 0.54 -8.20 0.44
N GLY A 76 0.46 -8.37 1.75
CA GLY A 76 1.11 -9.48 2.45
C GLY A 76 0.63 -10.85 1.98
N GLN A 77 -0.68 -11.04 1.85
CA GLN A 77 -1.27 -12.27 1.31
C GLN A 77 -0.83 -12.56 -0.14
N SER A 78 -0.52 -11.51 -0.93
CA SER A 78 0.00 -11.67 -2.29
C SER A 78 1.46 -12.14 -2.36
N THR A 79 2.17 -12.21 -1.23
CA THR A 79 3.60 -12.58 -1.23
C THR A 79 3.86 -14.06 -1.45
N LEU A 80 2.83 -14.90 -1.54
CA LEU A 80 2.97 -16.28 -2.02
C LEU A 80 3.64 -16.34 -3.40
N VAL A 81 3.29 -15.43 -4.31
CA VAL A 81 3.90 -15.34 -5.64
C VAL A 81 5.18 -14.50 -5.64
N THR A 82 5.36 -13.61 -4.68
CA THR A 82 6.47 -12.65 -4.66
C THR A 82 7.45 -12.83 -3.50
N GLY A 83 7.51 -14.03 -2.93
CA GLY A 83 8.46 -14.35 -1.84
C GLY A 83 9.93 -14.09 -2.20
N ARG A 84 10.27 -14.20 -3.50
CA ARG A 84 11.61 -13.94 -4.07
C ARG A 84 11.80 -12.51 -4.61
N VAL A 85 10.86 -11.60 -4.34
CA VAL A 85 10.88 -10.25 -4.89
C VAL A 85 12.21 -9.52 -4.63
N LYS A 86 12.71 -8.86 -5.68
CA LYS A 86 13.89 -7.97 -5.61
C LYS A 86 13.50 -6.53 -5.40
N ALA A 87 12.39 -6.10 -6.05
CA ALA A 87 11.79 -4.79 -5.88
C ALA A 87 10.32 -4.86 -6.30
N ASN A 88 9.47 -4.06 -5.67
CA ASN A 88 8.16 -3.72 -6.18
C ASN A 88 8.28 -2.38 -6.91
N LEU A 89 7.88 -2.33 -8.17
CA LEU A 89 8.08 -1.14 -9.00
C LEU A 89 6.94 -0.16 -8.83
N PHE A 90 5.71 -0.65 -8.92
CA PHE A 90 4.54 0.19 -8.81
C PHE A 90 3.31 -0.52 -8.23
N TYR A 91 2.38 0.30 -7.74
CA TYR A 91 0.95 -0.02 -7.60
C TYR A 91 0.15 0.90 -8.50
N ARG A 92 -0.95 0.38 -9.08
CA ARG A 92 -1.85 1.11 -9.99
C ARG A 92 -3.30 0.75 -9.73
N GLY A 93 -4.17 1.75 -9.87
CA GLY A 93 -5.61 1.57 -9.85
C GLY A 93 -6.13 0.90 -8.58
N LEU A 94 -5.56 1.24 -7.41
CA LEU A 94 -6.05 0.71 -6.14
C LEU A 94 -7.36 1.41 -5.78
N VAL A 95 -8.41 0.62 -5.56
CA VAL A 95 -9.75 1.12 -5.27
C VAL A 95 -10.35 0.36 -4.10
N PHE A 96 -10.85 1.10 -3.10
CA PHE A 96 -11.71 0.56 -2.07
C PHE A 96 -13.16 0.46 -2.61
N HIS A 97 -13.72 -0.74 -2.58
CA HIS A 97 -15.12 -1.00 -2.91
C HIS A 97 -16.02 -1.05 -1.66
N SER A 98 -15.42 -1.36 -0.52
CA SER A 98 -16.05 -1.29 0.79
C SER A 98 -14.98 -1.11 1.87
N TYR A 99 -15.37 -0.53 2.99
CA TYR A 99 -14.49 -0.43 4.17
C TYR A 99 -14.84 -1.55 5.15
N PRO A 100 -13.94 -2.54 5.33
CA PRO A 100 -14.13 -3.57 6.35
C PRO A 100 -13.98 -2.97 7.74
N LYS A 101 -14.56 -3.63 8.73
CA LYS A 101 -14.45 -3.27 10.13
C LYS A 101 -13.46 -4.16 10.87
N LEU A 102 -13.05 -3.73 12.04
CA LEU A 102 -12.37 -4.64 12.96
C LEU A 102 -13.35 -5.81 13.28
N GLY A 103 -12.81 -7.03 13.21
CA GLY A 103 -13.57 -8.28 13.27
C GLY A 103 -13.82 -8.92 11.89
N ASP A 104 -13.77 -8.17 10.79
CA ASP A 104 -13.86 -8.74 9.45
C ASP A 104 -12.60 -9.56 9.09
N THR A 105 -12.78 -10.60 8.28
CA THR A 105 -11.70 -11.51 7.86
C THR A 105 -11.44 -11.36 6.37
N LEU A 106 -10.23 -10.96 6.01
CA LEU A 106 -9.82 -10.72 4.63
C LEU A 106 -9.19 -11.93 3.96
N SER A 107 -9.45 -12.09 2.67
CA SER A 107 -8.83 -13.07 1.78
C SER A 107 -8.48 -12.41 0.46
N THR A 108 -7.25 -12.56 0.01
CA THR A 108 -6.77 -11.97 -1.25
C THR A 108 -6.43 -13.04 -2.27
N THR A 109 -7.01 -12.91 -3.46
CA THR A 109 -6.64 -13.68 -4.65
C THR A 109 -5.67 -12.84 -5.49
N THR A 110 -4.56 -13.44 -5.89
CA THR A 110 -3.56 -12.82 -6.77
C THR A 110 -3.55 -13.55 -8.10
N ARG A 111 -3.71 -12.79 -9.20
CA ARG A 111 -3.65 -13.31 -10.58
C ARG A 111 -2.50 -12.69 -11.34
N VAL A 112 -1.70 -13.49 -12.04
CA VAL A 112 -0.70 -13.00 -13.00
C VAL A 112 -1.42 -12.45 -14.23
N VAL A 113 -1.20 -11.18 -14.57
CA VAL A 113 -1.88 -10.48 -15.68
C VAL A 113 -0.93 -10.05 -16.79
N GLY A 114 0.38 -10.11 -16.56
CA GLY A 114 1.37 -9.84 -17.59
C GLY A 114 2.79 -10.19 -17.12
N LEU A 115 3.63 -10.61 -18.05
CA LEU A 115 5.00 -11.04 -17.79
C LEU A 115 5.95 -10.40 -18.82
N ARG A 116 7.01 -9.78 -18.33
CA ARG A 116 8.04 -9.16 -19.18
C ARG A 116 9.43 -9.45 -18.63
N GLN A 117 10.25 -10.09 -19.45
CA GLN A 117 11.65 -10.29 -19.11
C GLN A 117 12.42 -8.97 -19.20
N ASN A 118 13.30 -8.72 -18.24
CA ASN A 118 14.22 -7.60 -18.29
C ASN A 118 15.38 -7.88 -19.25
N ALA A 119 15.94 -6.83 -19.84
CA ALA A 119 17.17 -6.96 -20.63
C ALA A 119 18.30 -7.58 -19.79
N VAL A 120 18.94 -8.59 -20.33
CA VAL A 120 20.09 -9.26 -19.70
C VAL A 120 21.25 -8.25 -19.61
N ARG A 121 21.86 -8.17 -18.44
CA ARG A 121 23.03 -7.31 -18.19
C ARG A 121 24.19 -8.17 -17.72
N GLU A 122 25.37 -7.93 -18.27
CA GLU A 122 26.58 -8.64 -17.89
C GLU A 122 26.85 -8.48 -16.38
N GLY A 123 27.21 -9.57 -15.73
CA GLY A 123 27.50 -9.59 -14.30
C GLY A 123 26.27 -9.52 -13.37
N ARG A 124 25.04 -9.53 -13.93
CA ARG A 124 23.81 -9.54 -13.11
C ARG A 124 22.95 -10.77 -13.41
N ALA A 125 22.39 -11.37 -12.35
CA ALA A 125 21.43 -12.46 -12.50
C ALA A 125 20.20 -11.96 -13.28
N PRO A 126 19.68 -12.74 -14.26
CA PRO A 126 18.48 -12.39 -15.00
C PRO A 126 17.26 -12.20 -14.11
N THR A 127 16.39 -11.28 -14.49
CA THR A 127 15.14 -10.98 -13.79
C THR A 127 14.02 -10.73 -14.78
N GLY A 128 12.78 -10.79 -14.29
CA GLY A 128 11.60 -10.36 -15.04
C GLY A 128 10.64 -9.58 -14.17
N LEU A 129 9.68 -8.94 -14.82
CA LEU A 129 8.60 -8.16 -14.24
C LEU A 129 7.31 -8.95 -14.33
N ALA A 130 6.69 -9.21 -13.19
CA ALA A 130 5.38 -9.84 -13.10
C ALA A 130 4.35 -8.78 -12.71
N ALA A 131 3.44 -8.47 -13.61
CA ALA A 131 2.26 -7.67 -13.31
C ALA A 131 1.19 -8.58 -12.71
N LEU A 132 0.67 -8.18 -11.56
CA LEU A 132 -0.25 -8.95 -10.73
C LEU A 132 -1.50 -8.13 -10.46
N ARG A 133 -2.68 -8.74 -10.55
CA ARG A 133 -3.94 -8.18 -10.03
C ARG A 133 -4.26 -8.83 -8.70
N MET A 134 -4.52 -8.04 -7.68
CA MET A 134 -4.99 -8.46 -6.39
C MET A 134 -6.45 -8.08 -6.20
N THR A 135 -7.26 -9.05 -5.77
CA THR A 135 -8.66 -8.85 -5.42
C THR A 135 -8.88 -9.37 -4.01
N THR A 136 -9.26 -8.48 -3.09
CA THR A 136 -9.49 -8.81 -1.67
C THR A 136 -10.97 -8.80 -1.36
N THR A 137 -11.45 -9.87 -0.71
CA THR A 137 -12.83 -9.98 -0.23
C THR A 137 -12.87 -10.21 1.27
N ASP A 138 -14.01 -9.89 1.88
CA ASP A 138 -14.28 -10.24 3.28
C ASP A 138 -14.83 -11.68 3.44
N GLN A 139 -15.19 -12.06 4.66
CA GLN A 139 -15.73 -13.39 4.99
C GLN A 139 -17.07 -13.71 4.33
N HIS A 140 -17.78 -12.71 3.81
CA HIS A 140 -19.06 -12.83 3.12
C HIS A 140 -18.92 -12.79 1.59
N GLY A 141 -17.67 -12.71 1.07
CA GLY A 141 -17.38 -12.57 -0.36
C GLY A 141 -17.61 -11.16 -0.92
N ARG A 142 -17.86 -10.16 -0.04
CA ARG A 142 -18.01 -8.77 -0.46
C ARG A 142 -16.63 -8.23 -0.87
N LEU A 143 -16.58 -7.60 -2.05
CA LEU A 143 -15.35 -6.98 -2.56
C LEU A 143 -14.94 -5.80 -1.66
N VAL A 144 -13.71 -5.86 -1.17
CA VAL A 144 -13.09 -4.83 -0.31
C VAL A 144 -12.13 -3.98 -1.12
N LEU A 145 -11.20 -4.60 -1.83
CA LEU A 145 -10.08 -3.92 -2.50
C LEU A 145 -9.72 -4.62 -3.80
N ASP A 146 -9.42 -3.84 -4.83
CA ASP A 146 -8.89 -4.31 -6.11
C ASP A 146 -7.74 -3.40 -6.53
N PHE A 147 -6.64 -3.96 -7.04
CA PHE A 147 -5.50 -3.18 -7.51
C PHE A 147 -4.49 -4.03 -8.32
N HIS A 148 -3.57 -3.34 -8.97
CA HIS A 148 -2.45 -3.96 -9.67
C HIS A 148 -1.12 -3.57 -9.03
N ARG A 149 -0.16 -4.49 -9.10
CA ARG A 149 1.24 -4.21 -8.73
C ARG A 149 2.19 -4.90 -9.72
N CYS A 150 3.42 -4.37 -9.81
CA CYS A 150 4.47 -4.98 -10.62
C CYS A 150 5.67 -5.33 -9.75
N ALA A 151 5.98 -6.61 -9.69
CA ALA A 151 7.09 -7.15 -8.92
C ALA A 151 8.25 -7.59 -9.83
N MET A 152 9.47 -7.23 -9.48
CA MET A 152 10.67 -7.76 -10.12
C MET A 152 11.11 -9.04 -9.42
N LEU A 153 11.13 -10.15 -10.15
CA LEU A 153 11.49 -11.48 -9.66
C LEU A 153 12.78 -11.99 -10.33
N PRO A 154 13.62 -12.76 -9.63
CA PRO A 154 14.75 -13.43 -10.23
C PRO A 154 14.27 -14.59 -11.13
N MET A 155 15.06 -14.93 -12.14
CA MET A 155 14.93 -16.16 -12.89
C MET A 155 15.65 -17.31 -12.17
N ALA A 156 15.23 -18.55 -12.42
CA ALA A 156 15.90 -19.72 -11.90
C ALA A 156 17.36 -19.82 -12.40
N PRO A 157 18.27 -20.42 -11.63
CA PRO A 157 19.65 -20.59 -12.06
C PRO A 157 19.74 -21.33 -13.42
N GLY A 158 20.47 -20.73 -14.37
CA GLY A 158 20.68 -21.30 -15.71
C GLY A 158 19.61 -20.91 -16.74
N VAL A 159 18.50 -20.30 -16.33
CA VAL A 159 17.51 -19.74 -17.27
C VAL A 159 17.94 -18.35 -17.69
N VAL A 160 17.98 -18.09 -19.01
CA VAL A 160 18.44 -16.81 -19.58
C VAL A 160 17.39 -16.14 -20.47
N ASP A 161 16.43 -16.92 -20.97
CA ASP A 161 15.35 -16.44 -21.84
C ASP A 161 14.04 -17.19 -21.53
N THR A 162 12.95 -16.44 -21.44
CA THR A 162 11.61 -16.96 -21.17
C THR A 162 10.62 -16.68 -22.30
N GLY A 163 10.97 -15.82 -23.25
CA GLY A 163 10.07 -15.36 -24.31
C GLY A 163 8.94 -14.42 -23.84
N HIS A 164 8.95 -13.95 -22.59
CA HIS A 164 7.92 -13.05 -22.07
C HIS A 164 8.23 -11.59 -22.41
N HIS A 165 7.33 -10.95 -23.20
CA HIS A 165 7.51 -9.59 -23.71
C HIS A 165 6.24 -8.73 -23.61
N ASP A 166 5.34 -9.01 -22.65
CA ASP A 166 4.08 -8.27 -22.51
C ASP A 166 4.33 -6.76 -22.29
N ASP A 167 3.45 -5.93 -22.83
CA ASP A 167 3.42 -4.52 -22.50
C ASP A 167 2.73 -4.33 -21.15
N LEU A 168 3.48 -3.86 -20.15
CA LEU A 168 2.99 -3.63 -18.82
C LEU A 168 2.61 -2.16 -18.56
N THR A 169 2.71 -1.28 -19.57
CA THR A 169 2.52 0.17 -19.40
C THR A 169 1.06 0.55 -19.14
N THR A 170 0.12 -0.24 -19.65
CA THR A 170 -1.33 -0.01 -19.49
C THR A 170 -1.95 -0.75 -18.32
N ILE A 171 -1.18 -1.55 -17.59
CA ILE A 171 -1.71 -2.33 -16.46
C ILE A 171 -2.20 -1.39 -15.35
N GLY A 172 -3.50 -1.53 -15.01
CA GLY A 172 -4.14 -0.75 -13.97
C GLY A 172 -4.34 0.73 -14.32
N ALA A 173 -4.33 1.09 -15.60
CA ALA A 173 -4.57 2.45 -16.08
C ALA A 173 -6.06 2.83 -16.13
N ASP A 174 -6.97 1.84 -16.07
CA ASP A 174 -8.40 2.09 -16.09
C ASP A 174 -8.83 2.81 -14.80
N GLU A 175 -9.52 3.93 -14.95
CA GLU A 175 -10.12 4.62 -13.82
C GLU A 175 -11.39 3.87 -13.38
N VAL A 176 -11.39 3.37 -12.13
CA VAL A 176 -12.57 2.79 -11.51
C VAL A 176 -13.09 3.79 -10.48
N SER A 177 -14.31 4.30 -10.70
CA SER A 177 -14.98 5.17 -9.73
C SER A 177 -15.82 4.33 -8.77
N THR A 178 -15.58 4.50 -7.48
CA THR A 178 -16.39 3.91 -6.40
C THR A 178 -16.66 4.97 -5.35
N ASP A 179 -17.77 4.83 -4.65
CA ASP A 179 -18.09 5.68 -3.52
C ASP A 179 -18.53 4.83 -2.32
N PRO A 180 -17.59 4.08 -1.71
CA PRO A 180 -17.90 3.22 -0.57
C PRO A 180 -18.23 4.01 0.71
N ALA A 181 -17.97 5.32 0.72
CA ALA A 181 -18.26 6.24 1.81
C ALA A 181 -19.49 7.13 1.54
N GLY A 182 -20.20 6.93 0.43
CA GLY A 182 -21.30 7.81 0.01
C GLY A 182 -22.49 7.92 0.97
N SER A 183 -22.62 6.95 1.88
CA SER A 183 -23.62 6.98 2.96
C SER A 183 -23.10 7.59 4.27
N TRP A 184 -21.84 8.03 4.34
CA TRP A 184 -21.26 8.57 5.57
C TRP A 184 -21.76 9.98 5.86
N ASP A 185 -22.08 10.27 7.13
CA ASP A 185 -22.58 11.56 7.58
C ASP A 185 -21.45 12.56 7.84
N GLY A 186 -21.11 13.35 6.83
CA GLY A 186 -20.13 14.43 6.93
C GLY A 186 -20.54 15.55 7.88
N ALA A 187 -21.85 15.78 8.11
CA ALA A 187 -22.32 16.75 9.08
C ALA A 187 -22.05 16.27 10.52
N ALA A 188 -22.28 14.99 10.78
CA ALA A 188 -21.93 14.38 12.07
C ALA A 188 -20.41 14.45 12.35
N PHE A 189 -19.58 14.29 11.30
CA PHE A 189 -18.12 14.47 11.42
C PHE A 189 -17.79 15.91 11.82
N ARG A 190 -18.23 16.92 11.03
CA ARG A 190 -17.94 18.33 11.28
C ARG A 190 -18.45 18.84 12.63
N ALA A 191 -19.57 18.32 13.10
CA ALA A 191 -20.13 18.70 14.42
C ALA A 191 -19.27 18.24 15.60
N ARG A 192 -18.48 17.16 15.42
CA ARG A 192 -17.68 16.54 16.50
C ARG A 192 -16.19 16.85 16.41
N VAL A 193 -15.71 17.19 15.23
CA VAL A 193 -14.29 17.40 14.98
C VAL A 193 -14.05 18.86 14.64
N PRO A 194 -13.19 19.59 15.38
CA PRO A 194 -12.85 20.96 15.04
C PRO A 194 -12.08 21.04 13.71
N GLY A 195 -12.33 22.13 12.90
CA GLY A 195 -11.66 22.34 11.62
C GLY A 195 -10.14 22.34 11.68
N PRO A 196 -9.41 22.36 10.53
CA PRO A 196 -9.94 22.69 9.20
C PRO A 196 -10.70 21.53 8.55
N HIS A 197 -11.71 21.87 7.78
CA HIS A 197 -12.51 20.97 6.98
C HIS A 197 -12.25 21.18 5.49
N PHE A 198 -12.95 20.40 4.63
CA PHE A 198 -12.87 20.54 3.19
C PHE A 198 -13.19 21.99 2.77
N ALA A 199 -12.33 22.50 1.88
CA ALA A 199 -12.51 23.80 1.22
C ALA A 199 -11.90 23.75 -0.18
N SER A 200 -12.54 24.39 -1.16
CA SER A 200 -12.06 24.39 -2.55
C SER A 200 -10.72 25.09 -2.72
N GLU A 201 -10.39 25.99 -1.82
CA GLU A 201 -9.14 26.76 -1.77
C GLU A 201 -7.93 25.90 -1.42
N LEU A 202 -8.12 24.69 -0.93
CA LEU A 202 -7.04 23.74 -0.67
C LEU A 202 -6.30 23.31 -1.94
N ALA A 203 -6.94 23.42 -3.12
CA ALA A 203 -6.32 23.05 -4.39
C ALA A 203 -5.00 23.82 -4.62
N GLY A 204 -3.96 23.10 -5.02
CA GLY A 204 -2.63 23.67 -5.27
C GLY A 204 -1.76 23.89 -4.03
N HIS A 205 -2.30 23.70 -2.82
CA HIS A 205 -1.50 23.82 -1.61
C HIS A 205 -0.45 22.71 -1.52
N ARG A 206 0.67 23.06 -0.89
CA ARG A 206 1.81 22.16 -0.66
C ARG A 206 2.25 22.25 0.77
N TYR A 207 2.59 21.11 1.35
CA TYR A 207 3.02 21.03 2.74
C TYR A 207 4.25 20.12 2.83
N ARG A 208 5.21 20.49 3.68
CA ARG A 208 6.27 19.59 4.12
C ARG A 208 5.92 19.04 5.48
N SER A 209 5.91 17.73 5.62
CA SER A 209 5.65 17.08 6.90
C SER A 209 6.86 17.15 7.85
N SER A 210 6.62 16.87 9.13
CA SER A 210 7.70 16.44 10.03
C SER A 210 8.22 15.06 9.61
N ALA A 211 9.47 14.80 9.91
CA ALA A 211 10.11 13.52 9.59
C ALA A 211 9.81 12.43 10.64
N ASP A 212 9.94 11.18 10.21
CA ASP A 212 9.83 9.99 11.06
C ASP A 212 11.00 9.04 10.83
N VAL A 213 11.45 8.37 11.88
CA VAL A 213 12.40 7.27 11.76
C VAL A 213 11.67 5.99 11.35
N VAL A 214 12.22 5.27 10.39
CA VAL A 214 11.75 3.94 9.99
C VAL A 214 12.20 2.92 11.03
N SER A 215 11.28 2.40 11.81
CA SER A 215 11.54 1.41 12.86
C SER A 215 10.50 0.29 12.85
N SER A 216 10.81 -0.84 13.46
CA SER A 216 9.90 -2.01 13.51
C SER A 216 9.48 -2.54 12.13
N ALA A 217 10.37 -2.44 11.15
CA ALA A 217 10.09 -2.85 9.79
C ALA A 217 9.79 -4.35 9.64
N PRO A 218 10.51 -5.28 10.29
CA PRO A 218 10.15 -6.71 10.27
C PRO A 218 8.82 -7.01 10.97
N GLU A 219 8.44 -6.23 11.98
CA GLU A 219 7.19 -6.40 12.72
C GLU A 219 6.00 -6.09 11.83
N LEU A 220 6.04 -5.00 11.06
CA LEU A 220 4.98 -4.67 10.11
C LEU A 220 4.88 -5.72 8.99
N ALA A 221 6.02 -6.21 8.48
CA ALA A 221 6.02 -7.28 7.49
C ALA A 221 5.36 -8.56 8.04
N ARG A 222 5.65 -8.97 9.29
CA ARG A 222 5.01 -10.12 9.93
C ARG A 222 3.54 -9.88 10.18
N LEU A 223 3.17 -8.69 10.66
CA LEU A 223 1.78 -8.30 10.90
C LEU A 223 0.92 -8.46 9.66
N SER A 224 1.45 -8.11 8.50
CA SER A 224 0.74 -8.16 7.22
C SER A 224 0.79 -9.52 6.52
N LEU A 225 1.37 -10.56 7.13
CA LEU A 225 1.64 -11.88 6.52
C LEU A 225 2.61 -11.81 5.32
N ASN A 226 3.42 -10.77 5.23
CA ASN A 226 4.42 -10.63 4.17
C ASN A 226 5.60 -11.58 4.43
N ILE A 227 5.80 -12.55 3.53
CA ILE A 227 6.86 -13.57 3.61
C ILE A 227 8.02 -13.30 2.65
N ALA A 228 8.06 -12.14 1.99
CA ALA A 228 9.15 -11.82 1.08
C ALA A 228 10.50 -11.75 1.82
N ALA A 229 11.41 -12.63 1.45
CA ALA A 229 12.65 -12.85 2.19
C ALA A 229 13.51 -11.57 2.35
N THR A 230 13.43 -10.65 1.39
CA THR A 230 14.16 -9.38 1.40
C THR A 230 13.81 -8.48 2.60
N HIS A 231 12.61 -8.65 3.21
CA HIS A 231 12.16 -7.88 4.36
C HIS A 231 12.55 -8.52 5.70
N HIS A 232 13.00 -9.78 5.69
CA HIS A 232 13.28 -10.56 6.91
C HIS A 232 14.76 -10.91 7.04
N ASP A 233 15.45 -11.18 5.93
CA ASP A 233 16.82 -11.70 5.92
C ASP A 233 17.79 -10.74 5.19
N TRP A 234 18.67 -10.10 5.94
CA TRP A 234 19.67 -9.18 5.39
C TRP A 234 20.61 -9.85 4.38
N ARG A 235 20.80 -11.18 4.44
CA ARG A 235 21.66 -11.93 3.52
C ARG A 235 21.14 -11.92 2.08
N VAL A 236 19.85 -11.69 1.88
CA VAL A 236 19.23 -11.67 0.54
C VAL A 236 19.72 -10.50 -0.31
N GLY A 237 20.03 -9.36 0.28
CA GLY A 237 20.46 -8.15 -0.43
C GLY A 237 21.57 -7.36 0.26
N GLY A 238 22.26 -7.93 1.28
CA GLY A 238 23.28 -7.26 2.07
C GLY A 238 22.72 -6.36 3.17
N ARG A 239 21.53 -5.80 2.98
CA ARG A 239 20.72 -5.06 3.98
C ARG A 239 19.27 -5.47 3.85
N ARG A 240 18.52 -5.47 4.97
CA ARG A 240 17.08 -5.69 4.90
C ARG A 240 16.40 -4.49 4.24
N LEU A 241 15.72 -4.76 3.12
CA LEU A 241 14.89 -3.77 2.47
C LEU A 241 13.60 -3.61 3.29
N VAL A 242 13.23 -2.40 3.60
CA VAL A 242 11.95 -2.10 4.26
C VAL A 242 10.80 -2.45 3.31
N TYR A 243 9.74 -3.04 3.86
CA TYR A 243 8.51 -3.30 3.14
C TYR A 243 7.89 -2.00 2.62
N GLY A 244 7.50 -1.96 1.34
CA GLY A 244 6.98 -0.74 0.71
C GLY A 244 5.76 -0.15 1.41
N GLY A 245 4.86 -0.99 1.97
CA GLY A 245 3.73 -0.56 2.77
C GLY A 245 4.13 0.26 4.01
N HIS A 246 5.30 0.01 4.58
CA HIS A 246 5.82 0.81 5.68
C HIS A 246 6.08 2.28 5.26
N THR A 247 6.74 2.47 4.12
CA THR A 247 6.99 3.83 3.59
C THR A 247 5.68 4.55 3.25
N ILE A 248 4.72 3.83 2.66
CA ILE A 248 3.39 4.35 2.35
C ILE A 248 2.63 4.70 3.63
N GLY A 249 2.69 3.82 4.64
CA GLY A 249 2.02 4.04 5.94
C GLY A 249 2.57 5.27 6.68
N LEU A 250 3.90 5.46 6.71
CA LEU A 250 4.50 6.67 7.26
C LEU A 250 4.10 7.91 6.45
N ALA A 251 4.04 7.82 5.11
CA ALA A 251 3.57 8.92 4.26
C ALA A 251 2.11 9.29 4.57
N LEU A 252 1.24 8.32 4.82
CA LEU A 252 -0.15 8.58 5.25
C LEU A 252 -0.20 9.21 6.64
N ALA A 253 0.57 8.70 7.59
CA ALA A 253 0.69 9.29 8.93
C ALA A 253 1.17 10.75 8.87
N GLN A 254 2.08 11.07 7.95
CA GLN A 254 2.56 12.43 7.69
C GLN A 254 1.46 13.28 7.04
N ALA A 255 0.69 12.74 6.08
CA ALA A 255 -0.43 13.44 5.47
C ALA A 255 -1.53 13.77 6.50
N THR A 256 -1.86 12.86 7.43
CA THR A 256 -2.85 13.10 8.49
C THR A 256 -2.39 14.09 9.56
N ARG A 257 -1.10 14.42 9.63
CA ARG A 257 -0.61 15.51 10.49
C ARG A 257 -0.82 16.89 9.87
N VAL A 258 -0.72 17.02 8.56
CA VAL A 258 -0.93 18.29 7.84
C VAL A 258 -2.38 18.49 7.42
N LEU A 259 -3.12 17.42 7.20
CA LEU A 259 -4.55 17.40 6.91
C LEU A 259 -5.29 16.54 7.96
N PRO A 260 -5.46 17.06 9.20
CA PRO A 260 -5.87 16.25 10.35
C PRO A 260 -7.32 15.73 10.28
N ASN A 261 -8.11 16.23 9.34
CA ASN A 261 -9.52 15.89 9.18
C ASN A 261 -9.80 15.12 7.87
N LEU A 262 -8.77 14.47 7.30
CA LEU A 262 -9.02 13.40 6.33
C LEU A 262 -9.87 12.32 6.97
N ALA A 263 -10.97 11.94 6.31
CA ALA A 263 -11.88 10.92 6.82
C ALA A 263 -11.38 9.51 6.49
N THR A 264 -10.95 9.28 5.24
CA THR A 264 -10.39 8.00 4.78
C THR A 264 -9.64 8.16 3.45
N VAL A 265 -8.86 7.14 3.08
CA VAL A 265 -8.30 6.97 1.73
C VAL A 265 -9.32 6.22 0.88
N MET A 266 -9.61 6.73 -0.32
CA MET A 266 -10.56 6.13 -1.26
C MET A 266 -9.89 5.22 -2.28
N GLY A 267 -8.65 5.55 -2.67
CA GLY A 267 -7.90 4.77 -3.65
C GLY A 267 -6.55 5.39 -3.98
N TRP A 268 -5.77 4.69 -4.82
CA TRP A 268 -4.49 5.18 -5.33
C TRP A 268 -4.49 5.15 -6.86
N GLN A 269 -4.20 6.26 -7.49
CA GLN A 269 -3.97 6.31 -8.92
C GLN A 269 -2.64 5.62 -9.26
N SER A 270 -1.59 5.97 -8.50
CA SER A 270 -0.26 5.40 -8.68
C SER A 270 0.55 5.44 -7.38
N CYS A 271 1.46 4.48 -7.26
CA CYS A 271 2.45 4.48 -6.19
C CYS A 271 3.73 3.84 -6.73
N ASP A 272 4.77 4.66 -6.91
CA ASP A 272 6.04 4.26 -7.49
C ASP A 272 7.14 4.30 -6.41
N HIS A 273 7.76 3.14 -6.15
CA HIS A 273 8.95 3.07 -5.31
C HIS A 273 10.18 3.50 -6.13
N THR A 274 10.68 4.70 -5.88
CA THR A 274 11.79 5.31 -6.65
C THR A 274 13.16 5.04 -6.05
N GLY A 275 13.21 4.56 -4.81
CA GLY A 275 14.45 4.18 -4.14
C GLY A 275 14.22 3.24 -2.95
N PRO A 276 15.26 2.50 -2.52
CA PRO A 276 15.15 1.63 -1.35
C PRO A 276 15.09 2.44 -0.06
N VAL A 277 14.38 1.90 0.94
CA VAL A 277 14.35 2.40 2.32
C VAL A 277 14.84 1.30 3.24
N TYR A 278 15.60 1.67 4.27
CA TYR A 278 16.15 0.76 5.25
C TYR A 278 15.74 1.14 6.67
N GLU A 279 15.71 0.17 7.56
CA GLU A 279 15.45 0.43 8.97
C GLU A 279 16.49 1.38 9.55
N GLY A 280 16.03 2.41 10.27
CA GLY A 280 16.88 3.49 10.78
C GLY A 280 16.94 4.72 9.85
N ASP A 281 16.50 4.62 8.59
CA ASP A 281 16.37 5.79 7.74
C ASP A 281 15.36 6.78 8.37
N THR A 282 15.59 8.07 8.18
CA THR A 282 14.63 9.11 8.52
C THR A 282 13.95 9.56 7.25
N VAL A 283 12.60 9.57 7.23
CA VAL A 283 11.82 9.93 6.04
C VAL A 283 10.84 11.07 6.32
N TYR A 284 10.63 11.93 5.33
CA TYR A 284 9.62 12.98 5.35
C TYR A 284 8.90 13.06 4.00
N SER A 285 7.74 13.73 3.96
CA SER A 285 6.95 13.89 2.74
C SER A 285 6.76 15.36 2.37
N ASP A 286 6.83 15.64 1.07
CA ASP A 286 6.23 16.82 0.46
C ASP A 286 4.85 16.41 -0.08
N LEU A 287 3.78 16.88 0.57
CA LEU A 287 2.39 16.59 0.21
C LEU A 287 1.84 17.73 -0.65
N HIS A 288 1.35 17.37 -1.83
CA HIS A 288 0.70 18.31 -2.76
C HIS A 288 -0.79 17.96 -2.88
N ILE A 289 -1.66 18.95 -2.80
CA ILE A 289 -3.10 18.82 -3.13
C ILE A 289 -3.22 19.19 -4.62
N GLU A 290 -3.25 18.14 -5.48
CA GLU A 290 -3.24 18.36 -6.93
C GLU A 290 -4.62 18.80 -7.42
N ARG A 291 -5.71 18.28 -6.84
CA ARG A 291 -7.10 18.62 -7.19
C ARG A 291 -8.01 18.45 -5.99
N VAL A 292 -9.11 19.18 -5.98
CA VAL A 292 -10.23 19.01 -5.05
C VAL A 292 -11.53 18.87 -5.83
N SER A 293 -12.40 17.98 -5.38
CA SER A 293 -13.70 17.70 -6.02
C SER A 293 -14.81 17.74 -4.97
N PRO A 294 -15.62 18.83 -4.91
CA PRO A 294 -16.72 18.91 -3.95
C PRO A 294 -17.73 17.80 -4.14
N LEU A 295 -18.28 17.28 -3.03
CA LEU A 295 -19.37 16.31 -3.04
C LEU A 295 -20.71 16.98 -2.79
N PRO A 296 -21.81 16.50 -3.42
CA PRO A 296 -23.16 17.08 -3.24
C PRO A 296 -23.65 17.05 -1.78
N ALA A 297 -23.26 16.03 -1.01
CA ALA A 297 -23.61 15.88 0.41
C ALA A 297 -22.75 16.74 1.36
N GLY A 298 -21.83 17.54 0.82
CA GLY A 298 -20.84 18.34 1.55
C GLY A 298 -19.53 17.58 1.75
N GLY A 299 -18.45 18.33 2.01
CA GLY A 299 -17.10 17.80 1.94
C GLY A 299 -16.60 17.62 0.51
N GLY A 300 -15.58 16.82 0.30
CA GLY A 300 -15.04 16.56 -1.03
C GLY A 300 -13.92 15.54 -1.04
N VAL A 301 -13.53 15.18 -2.24
CA VAL A 301 -12.38 14.32 -2.52
C VAL A 301 -11.16 15.21 -2.80
N LEU A 302 -10.07 14.90 -2.13
CA LEU A 302 -8.75 15.49 -2.39
C LEU A 302 -7.92 14.48 -3.19
N ASP A 303 -7.42 14.88 -4.36
CA ASP A 303 -6.38 14.13 -5.07
C ASP A 303 -5.03 14.66 -4.61
N LEU A 304 -4.29 13.78 -3.96
CA LEU A 304 -3.08 14.08 -3.22
C LEU A 304 -1.88 13.40 -3.88
N ARG A 305 -0.74 14.08 -3.90
CA ARG A 305 0.56 13.47 -4.24
C ARG A 305 1.52 13.63 -3.08
N SER A 306 2.01 12.53 -2.57
CA SER A 306 3.06 12.49 -1.55
C SER A 306 4.38 12.08 -2.20
N LEU A 307 5.36 12.98 -2.17
CA LEU A 307 6.74 12.70 -2.52
C LEU A 307 7.52 12.45 -1.23
N VAL A 308 8.00 11.21 -1.04
CA VAL A 308 8.71 10.83 0.18
C VAL A 308 10.21 10.84 -0.07
N PHE A 309 10.95 11.41 0.86
CA PHE A 309 12.40 11.51 0.83
C PHE A 309 13.02 10.85 2.04
N ALA A 310 14.06 10.04 1.82
CA ALA A 310 14.96 9.59 2.87
C ALA A 310 16.06 10.65 3.05
N VAL A 311 16.23 11.10 4.29
CA VAL A 311 17.23 12.11 4.65
C VAL A 311 18.63 11.58 4.34
N GLY A 312 19.45 12.38 3.67
CA GLY A 312 20.82 12.07 3.35
C GLY A 312 21.69 11.98 4.60
N ALA A 313 22.79 11.25 4.51
CA ALA A 313 23.82 11.31 5.54
C ALA A 313 24.36 12.75 5.65
N GLU A 314 25.04 13.09 6.76
CA GLU A 314 25.55 14.43 7.01
C GLU A 314 26.33 14.98 5.79
N GLY A 315 25.82 16.06 5.20
CA GLY A 315 26.36 16.67 3.98
C GLY A 315 25.94 16.03 2.65
N GLY A 316 25.07 14.99 2.67
CA GLY A 316 24.52 14.35 1.47
C GLY A 316 23.13 14.88 1.11
N ASP A 317 22.76 14.72 -0.18
CA ASP A 317 21.42 15.08 -0.67
C ASP A 317 20.36 14.08 -0.20
N ASP A 318 19.15 14.58 0.07
CA ASP A 318 17.98 13.76 0.34
C ASP A 318 17.59 12.97 -0.92
N ARG A 319 17.20 11.74 -0.72
CA ARG A 319 16.90 10.80 -1.81
C ARG A 319 15.40 10.52 -1.86
N GLN A 320 14.76 10.83 -3.00
CA GLN A 320 13.37 10.45 -3.22
C GLN A 320 13.23 8.93 -3.23
N VAL A 321 12.29 8.40 -2.46
CA VAL A 321 12.05 6.96 -2.27
C VAL A 321 10.66 6.52 -2.67
N LEU A 322 9.70 7.47 -2.73
CA LEU A 322 8.32 7.18 -3.10
C LEU A 322 7.72 8.38 -3.86
N ASP A 323 6.89 8.08 -4.88
CA ASP A 323 5.95 9.00 -5.51
C ASP A 323 4.56 8.34 -5.46
N TRP A 324 3.69 8.85 -4.60
CA TRP A 324 2.39 8.25 -4.33
C TRP A 324 1.26 9.24 -4.59
N ARG A 325 0.38 8.90 -5.55
CA ARG A 325 -0.85 9.64 -5.85
C ARG A 325 -2.05 8.86 -5.34
N PHE A 326 -2.85 9.49 -4.51
CA PHE A 326 -4.01 8.88 -3.88
C PHE A 326 -5.14 9.89 -3.72
N SER A 327 -6.36 9.36 -3.63
CA SER A 327 -7.55 10.14 -3.34
C SER A 327 -7.99 9.88 -1.90
N ALA A 328 -8.34 10.95 -1.20
CA ALA A 328 -8.84 10.90 0.18
C ALA A 328 -10.11 11.72 0.32
N LEU A 329 -11.04 11.22 1.17
CA LEU A 329 -12.25 11.93 1.55
C LEU A 329 -11.95 12.90 2.69
N MET A 330 -12.47 14.10 2.61
CA MET A 330 -12.43 15.12 3.66
C MET A 330 -13.81 15.79 3.77
N PHE A 331 -14.36 15.90 4.99
CA PHE A 331 -15.66 16.52 5.23
C PHE A 331 -15.58 18.00 5.56
#